data_1be892ff4175e036c3acfb1e4a78a4b1
#
_entry.id   1be892ff4175e036c3acfb1e4a78a4b1
#
_cell.length_a   1.000
_cell.length_b   1.000
_cell.length_c   1.000
_cell.angle_alpha   90.00
_cell.angle_beta   90.00
_cell.angle_gamma   90.00
#
_symmetry.space_group_name_H-M   'P 1'
#
loop_
_entity.id
_entity.type
_entity.pdbx_description
1 polymer ?
#
loop_
_entity_poly.entity_id
_entity_poly.type
_entity_poly.pdbx_seq_one_letter_code
_entity_poly.pdbx_strand_id
1 'polypeptide(L)'
;MGLTATKAKAANKAAKRGVIKSRGGRPTRDAAIERDQRLIEVATRLFLERGFEATSIDAVAEAARVSKPTVYGQYGDKRGLFTAVLRREIARWLAPLAAAAAEMQGDGSCDGSAEERLIDLGRQLLVLNCSADSIAFSRILTAQAINFPEVAKLAVDEGWSKADRKS
;
A
#
# COMPACT_ATOMS: atom_id res chain seq x y z
N MET A 1 -8.21 6.63 70.38
CA MET A 1 -8.53 5.75 69.22
C MET A 1 -9.35 6.56 68.24
N GLY A 2 -8.80 6.99 67.08
CA GLY A 2 -9.55 7.76 66.09
C GLY A 2 -8.69 8.53 65.11
N LEU A 3 -7.66 7.89 64.45
CA LEU A 3 -6.80 8.59 63.49
C LEU A 3 -6.43 7.74 62.26
N THR A 4 -7.22 6.72 61.91
CA THR A 4 -6.89 5.84 60.78
C THR A 4 -7.91 5.82 59.62
N ALA A 5 -9.04 6.54 59.73
CA ALA A 5 -10.08 6.49 58.70
C ALA A 5 -10.01 7.59 57.59
N THR A 6 -9.18 8.62 57.80
CA THR A 6 -9.17 9.80 56.86
C THR A 6 -8.14 9.66 55.74
N LYS A 7 -7.16 8.76 55.82
CA LYS A 7 -6.11 8.55 54.80
C LYS A 7 -6.54 7.67 53.62
N ALA A 8 -7.50 6.77 53.84
CA ALA A 8 -7.95 5.83 52.80
C ALA A 8 -8.91 6.48 51.77
N LYS A 9 -9.56 7.59 52.12
CA LYS A 9 -10.52 8.26 51.23
C LYS A 9 -9.88 9.24 50.20
N ALA A 10 -8.66 9.66 50.47
CA ALA A 10 -7.88 10.52 49.57
C ALA A 10 -7.17 9.73 48.47
N ALA A 11 -6.75 8.47 48.69
CA ALA A 11 -6.07 7.66 47.69
C ALA A 11 -6.99 7.17 46.55
N ASN A 12 -8.30 7.01 46.84
CA ASN A 12 -9.26 6.52 45.83
C ASN A 12 -9.80 7.61 44.88
N LYS A 13 -9.53 8.89 45.16
CA LYS A 13 -9.91 10.01 44.26
C LYS A 13 -8.84 10.32 43.21
N ALA A 14 -7.59 9.86 43.41
CA ALA A 14 -6.48 10.07 42.46
C ALA A 14 -6.45 9.02 41.33
N ALA A 15 -7.02 7.84 41.57
CA ALA A 15 -7.01 6.74 40.58
C ALA A 15 -8.07 6.86 39.45
N LYS A 16 -8.95 7.86 39.51
CA LYS A 16 -9.99 8.10 38.47
C LYS A 16 -9.70 9.23 37.51
N ARG A 17 -8.48 9.79 37.52
CA ARG A 17 -8.05 10.79 36.55
C ARG A 17 -7.05 10.17 35.58
N GLY A 18 -7.50 9.58 34.48
CA GLY A 18 -6.54 9.10 33.49
C GLY A 18 -7.10 8.27 32.37
N VAL A 19 -8.41 8.29 32.11
CA VAL A 19 -8.91 7.88 30.80
C VAL A 19 -9.14 9.16 30.00
N ILE A 20 -8.07 9.65 29.39
CA ILE A 20 -8.18 10.63 28.32
C ILE A 20 -8.86 9.91 27.17
N LYS A 21 -10.19 10.03 27.07
CA LYS A 21 -10.90 9.78 25.81
C LYS A 21 -10.23 10.68 24.80
N SER A 22 -9.48 10.10 23.87
CA SER A 22 -8.98 10.80 22.70
C SER A 22 -10.18 11.42 22.02
N ARG A 23 -10.33 12.73 22.19
CA ARG A 23 -11.27 13.53 21.39
C ARG A 23 -10.87 13.25 19.95
N GLY A 24 -11.81 12.76 19.14
CA GLY A 24 -11.65 12.52 17.71
C GLY A 24 -11.26 13.82 16.99
N GLY A 25 -9.99 14.18 17.06
CA GLY A 25 -9.39 15.19 16.20
C GLY A 25 -9.30 14.60 14.77
N ARG A 26 -9.47 15.46 13.77
CA ARG A 26 -9.22 15.12 12.38
C ARG A 26 -7.86 14.40 12.32
N PRO A 27 -7.78 13.17 11.70
CA PRO A 27 -6.52 12.45 11.64
C PRO A 27 -5.43 13.34 11.07
N THR A 28 -4.23 13.28 11.63
CA THR A 28 -3.06 13.95 11.03
C THR A 28 -2.86 13.42 9.61
N ARG A 29 -2.25 14.21 8.75
CA ARG A 29 -1.95 13.82 7.36
C ARG A 29 -1.21 12.48 7.32
N ASP A 30 -0.25 12.28 8.22
CA ASP A 30 0.54 11.05 8.30
C ASP A 30 -0.33 9.84 8.71
N ALA A 31 -1.19 9.98 9.70
CA ALA A 31 -2.13 8.93 10.08
C ALA A 31 -3.16 8.60 8.99
N ALA A 32 -3.47 9.55 8.11
CA ALA A 32 -4.33 9.30 6.95
C ALA A 32 -3.57 8.50 5.87
N ILE A 33 -2.31 8.83 5.61
CA ILE A 33 -1.43 8.11 4.68
C ILE A 33 -1.20 6.68 5.16
N GLU A 34 -0.87 6.47 6.43
CA GLU A 34 -0.67 5.12 7.00
C GLU A 34 -1.93 4.26 6.91
N ARG A 35 -3.10 4.88 7.12
CA ARG A 35 -4.38 4.18 6.99
C ARG A 35 -4.66 3.77 5.56
N ASP A 36 -4.36 4.64 4.61
CA ASP A 36 -4.50 4.38 3.19
C ASP A 36 -3.56 3.25 2.72
N GLN A 37 -2.31 3.30 3.12
CA GLN A 37 -1.33 2.26 2.84
C GLN A 37 -1.79 0.90 3.36
N ARG A 38 -2.27 0.84 4.60
CA ARG A 38 -2.83 -0.38 5.20
C ARG A 38 -4.05 -0.88 4.43
N LEU A 39 -4.93 0.01 4.01
CA LEU A 39 -6.11 -0.35 3.24
C LEU A 39 -5.72 -1.00 1.91
N ILE A 40 -4.79 -0.41 1.17
CA ILE A 40 -4.29 -0.97 -0.09
C ILE A 40 -3.59 -2.31 0.14
N GLU A 41 -2.78 -2.47 1.20
CA GLU A 41 -2.12 -3.74 1.53
C GLU A 41 -3.13 -4.86 1.81
N VAL A 42 -4.15 -4.56 2.60
CA VAL A 42 -5.24 -5.51 2.89
C VAL A 42 -6.03 -5.85 1.62
N ALA A 43 -6.34 -4.86 0.80
CA ALA A 43 -7.03 -5.07 -0.47
C ALA A 43 -6.20 -5.94 -1.43
N THR A 44 -4.91 -5.66 -1.57
CA THR A 44 -3.97 -6.46 -2.36
C THR A 44 -4.01 -7.92 -1.94
N ARG A 45 -3.83 -8.19 -0.64
CA ARG A 45 -3.88 -9.55 -0.12
C ARG A 45 -5.20 -10.25 -0.42
N LEU A 46 -6.33 -9.61 -0.15
CA LEU A 46 -7.65 -10.22 -0.40
C LEU A 46 -7.91 -10.48 -1.88
N PHE A 47 -7.47 -9.58 -2.77
CA PHE A 47 -7.57 -9.82 -4.20
C PHE A 47 -6.66 -10.97 -4.65
N LEU A 48 -5.45 -11.11 -4.09
CA LEU A 48 -4.56 -12.24 -4.39
C LEU A 48 -5.12 -13.58 -3.89
N GLU A 49 -5.68 -13.60 -2.69
CA GLU A 49 -6.21 -14.82 -2.06
C GLU A 49 -7.52 -15.29 -2.70
N ARG A 50 -8.43 -14.37 -3.01
CA ARG A 50 -9.83 -14.68 -3.38
C ARG A 50 -10.15 -14.36 -4.84
N GLY A 51 -9.30 -13.60 -5.50
CA GLY A 51 -9.59 -13.04 -6.82
C GLY A 51 -10.47 -11.79 -6.75
N PHE A 52 -10.64 -11.15 -7.91
CA PHE A 52 -11.43 -9.91 -7.99
C PHE A 52 -12.90 -10.15 -7.66
N GLU A 53 -13.55 -11.16 -8.24
CA GLU A 53 -14.98 -11.36 -8.09
C GLU A 53 -15.40 -11.66 -6.65
N ALA A 54 -14.70 -12.56 -5.96
CA ALA A 54 -15.03 -12.99 -4.61
C ALA A 54 -14.63 -11.99 -3.51
N THR A 55 -13.88 -10.95 -3.83
CA THR A 55 -13.51 -9.90 -2.87
C THR A 55 -14.58 -8.82 -2.84
N SER A 56 -15.11 -8.49 -1.65
CA SER A 56 -16.07 -7.41 -1.44
C SER A 56 -15.43 -6.21 -0.73
N ILE A 57 -15.98 -5.02 -0.98
CA ILE A 57 -15.59 -3.80 -0.23
C ILE A 57 -15.80 -3.98 1.28
N ASP A 58 -16.83 -4.73 1.67
CA ASP A 58 -17.15 -5.03 3.06
C ASP A 58 -16.02 -5.81 3.74
N ALA A 59 -15.58 -6.88 3.10
CA ALA A 59 -14.47 -7.70 3.60
C ALA A 59 -13.15 -6.89 3.70
N VAL A 60 -12.89 -6.01 2.73
CA VAL A 60 -11.72 -5.12 2.76
C VAL A 60 -11.82 -4.11 3.90
N ALA A 61 -12.96 -3.44 4.05
CA ALA A 61 -13.18 -2.43 5.10
C ALA A 61 -13.04 -3.03 6.49
N GLU A 62 -13.63 -4.22 6.72
CA GLU A 62 -13.54 -4.96 7.98
C GLU A 62 -12.07 -5.34 8.28
N ALA A 63 -11.39 -5.98 7.34
CA ALA A 63 -10.01 -6.42 7.52
C ALA A 63 -9.02 -5.26 7.69
N ALA A 64 -9.24 -4.14 7.01
CA ALA A 64 -8.43 -2.92 7.14
C ALA A 64 -8.81 -2.06 8.37
N ARG A 65 -9.89 -2.41 9.07
CA ARG A 65 -10.45 -1.64 10.20
C ARG A 65 -10.79 -0.20 9.84
N VAL A 66 -11.39 -0.02 8.67
CA VAL A 66 -11.91 1.27 8.19
C VAL A 66 -13.40 1.18 7.95
N SER A 67 -14.10 2.32 7.90
CA SER A 67 -15.51 2.33 7.57
C SER A 67 -15.74 2.15 6.05
N LYS A 68 -16.83 1.48 5.65
CA LYS A 68 -17.24 1.37 4.24
C LYS A 68 -17.31 2.75 3.55
N PRO A 69 -17.94 3.78 4.16
CA PRO A 69 -17.97 5.12 3.58
C PRO A 69 -16.58 5.69 3.31
N THR A 70 -15.58 5.34 4.12
CA THR A 70 -14.18 5.76 3.88
C THR A 70 -13.64 5.14 2.59
N VAL A 71 -13.87 3.84 2.37
CA VAL A 71 -13.42 3.15 1.15
C VAL A 71 -14.12 3.71 -0.08
N TYR A 72 -15.45 3.85 -0.02
CA TYR A 72 -16.23 4.43 -1.12
C TYR A 72 -15.85 5.89 -1.41
N GLY A 73 -15.64 6.69 -0.38
CA GLY A 73 -15.23 8.09 -0.55
C GLY A 73 -13.85 8.26 -1.17
N GLN A 74 -12.97 7.28 -0.98
CA GLN A 74 -11.59 7.34 -1.47
C GLN A 74 -11.41 6.70 -2.84
N TYR A 75 -12.09 5.60 -3.11
CA TYR A 75 -11.90 4.78 -4.32
C TYR A 75 -13.15 4.69 -5.21
N GLY A 76 -14.27 5.19 -4.76
CA GLY A 76 -15.54 5.15 -5.48
C GLY A 76 -16.23 3.80 -5.37
N ASP A 77 -15.63 2.75 -5.90
CA ASP A 77 -16.19 1.39 -5.93
C ASP A 77 -15.09 0.31 -5.85
N LYS A 78 -15.47 -0.96 -5.96
CA LYS A 78 -14.53 -2.10 -5.97
C LYS A 78 -13.56 -2.02 -7.15
N ARG A 79 -14.01 -1.50 -8.28
CA ARG A 79 -13.20 -1.34 -9.50
C ARG A 79 -12.12 -0.26 -9.28
N GLY A 80 -12.49 0.89 -8.69
CA GLY A 80 -11.55 1.95 -8.35
C GLY A 80 -10.51 1.51 -7.33
N LEU A 81 -10.93 0.76 -6.28
CA LEU A 81 -10.00 0.17 -5.32
C LEU A 81 -9.04 -0.81 -5.99
N PHE A 82 -9.53 -1.69 -6.85
CA PHE A 82 -8.70 -2.65 -7.58
C PHE A 82 -7.71 -1.93 -8.49
N THR A 83 -8.14 -0.89 -9.21
CA THR A 83 -7.25 -0.06 -10.05
C THR A 83 -6.13 0.60 -9.20
N ALA A 84 -6.43 1.07 -7.99
CA ALA A 84 -5.41 1.62 -7.10
C ALA A 84 -4.40 0.56 -6.65
N VAL A 85 -4.86 -0.67 -6.34
CA VAL A 85 -3.99 -1.81 -6.04
C VAL A 85 -3.10 -2.12 -7.24
N LEU A 86 -3.66 -2.17 -8.45
CA LEU A 86 -2.91 -2.44 -9.68
C LEU A 86 -1.80 -1.41 -9.90
N ARG A 87 -2.11 -0.12 -9.77
CA ARG A 87 -1.13 0.96 -9.91
C ARG A 87 0.04 0.80 -8.94
N ARG A 88 -0.26 0.48 -7.68
CA ARG A 88 0.77 0.27 -6.67
C ARG A 88 1.67 -0.92 -7.03
N GLU A 89 1.10 -2.04 -7.47
CA GLU A 89 1.87 -3.22 -7.83
C GLU A 89 2.71 -2.99 -9.09
N ILE A 90 2.17 -2.33 -10.11
CA ILE A 90 2.92 -1.94 -11.31
C ILE A 90 4.08 -1.01 -10.94
N ALA A 91 3.85 0.00 -10.10
CA ALA A 91 4.91 0.89 -9.62
C ALA A 91 6.01 0.13 -8.88
N ARG A 92 5.65 -0.88 -8.07
CA ARG A 92 6.59 -1.76 -7.37
C ARG A 92 7.45 -2.58 -8.35
N TRP A 93 6.84 -3.12 -9.40
CA TRP A 93 7.57 -3.90 -10.41
C TRP A 93 8.50 -3.05 -11.27
N LEU A 94 8.13 -1.80 -11.50
CA LEU A 94 8.95 -0.87 -12.27
C LEU A 94 10.02 -0.15 -11.44
N ALA A 95 9.96 -0.24 -10.10
CA ALA A 95 10.89 0.46 -9.22
C ALA A 95 12.37 0.12 -9.50
N PRO A 96 12.79 -1.14 -9.71
CA PRO A 96 14.19 -1.45 -10.03
C PRO A 96 14.65 -0.83 -11.34
N LEU A 97 13.80 -0.81 -12.36
CA LEU A 97 14.10 -0.17 -13.64
C LEU A 97 14.24 1.35 -13.49
N ALA A 98 13.35 1.96 -12.71
CA ALA A 98 13.40 3.40 -12.45
C ALA A 98 14.68 3.79 -11.66
N ALA A 99 15.09 2.96 -10.69
CA ALA A 99 16.33 3.15 -9.94
C ALA A 99 17.55 3.04 -10.85
N ALA A 100 17.65 1.99 -11.65
CA ALA A 100 18.74 1.79 -12.60
C ALA A 100 18.83 2.94 -13.63
N ALA A 101 17.69 3.42 -14.14
CA ALA A 101 17.64 4.55 -15.06
C ALA A 101 18.12 5.86 -14.39
N ALA A 102 17.80 6.06 -13.11
CA ALA A 102 18.26 7.22 -12.35
C ALA A 102 19.78 7.19 -12.11
N GLU A 103 20.33 6.03 -11.80
CA GLU A 103 21.78 5.83 -11.65
C GLU A 103 22.54 6.09 -12.96
N MET A 104 21.98 5.68 -14.10
CA MET A 104 22.59 5.95 -15.42
C MET A 104 22.57 7.43 -15.81
N GLN A 105 21.72 8.26 -15.20
CA GLN A 105 21.64 9.71 -15.44
C GLN A 105 22.50 10.52 -14.47
N GLY A 106 23.10 9.88 -13.46
CA GLY A 106 24.05 10.48 -12.53
C GLY A 106 25.41 10.78 -13.17
N ASP A 107 26.30 11.42 -12.42
CA ASP A 107 27.62 11.90 -12.87
C ASP A 107 28.68 10.80 -13.15
N GLY A 108 28.26 9.55 -13.29
CA GLY A 108 29.15 8.43 -13.63
C GLY A 108 29.99 7.88 -12.48
N SER A 109 29.80 8.34 -11.23
CA SER A 109 30.52 7.85 -10.06
C SER A 109 29.94 6.52 -9.49
N CYS A 110 29.30 5.71 -10.30
CA CYS A 110 28.77 4.41 -9.86
C CYS A 110 29.90 3.38 -9.73
N ASP A 111 30.03 2.79 -8.53
CA ASP A 111 30.90 1.64 -8.30
C ASP A 111 30.43 0.43 -9.12
N GLY A 112 31.34 -0.24 -9.82
CA GLY A 112 31.09 -1.44 -10.58
C GLY A 112 30.99 -1.23 -12.10
N SER A 113 31.22 -2.34 -12.84
CA SER A 113 31.11 -2.34 -14.29
C SER A 113 29.65 -2.30 -14.76
N ALA A 114 29.41 -1.86 -15.99
CA ALA A 114 28.09 -1.88 -16.60
C ALA A 114 27.47 -3.29 -16.63
N GLU A 115 28.34 -4.30 -16.77
CA GLU A 115 27.94 -5.73 -16.76
C GLU A 115 27.43 -6.15 -15.38
N GLU A 116 28.14 -5.84 -14.31
CA GLU A 116 27.73 -6.14 -12.92
C GLU A 116 26.39 -5.51 -12.59
N ARG A 117 26.19 -4.26 -12.96
CA ARG A 117 24.94 -3.54 -12.74
C ARG A 117 23.76 -4.16 -13.52
N LEU A 118 24.02 -4.60 -14.76
CA LEU A 118 23.00 -5.25 -15.59
C LEU A 118 22.61 -6.62 -15.03
N ILE A 119 23.59 -7.39 -14.55
CA ILE A 119 23.36 -8.67 -13.88
C ILE A 119 22.53 -8.48 -12.61
N ASP A 120 22.86 -7.47 -11.81
CA ASP A 120 22.17 -7.20 -10.55
C ASP A 120 20.72 -6.74 -10.78
N LEU A 121 20.52 -5.86 -11.75
CA LEU A 121 19.18 -5.48 -12.20
C LEU A 121 18.38 -6.70 -12.69
N GLY A 122 18.99 -7.56 -13.50
CA GLY A 122 18.37 -8.79 -13.97
C GLY A 122 17.95 -9.70 -12.83
N ARG A 123 18.79 -9.87 -11.82
CA ARG A 123 18.47 -10.65 -10.61
C ARG A 123 17.30 -10.04 -9.83
N GLN A 124 17.31 -8.73 -9.62
CA GLN A 124 16.22 -8.03 -8.92
C GLN A 124 14.89 -8.20 -9.65
N LEU A 125 14.88 -8.05 -10.97
CA LEU A 125 13.70 -8.23 -11.80
C LEU A 125 13.19 -9.69 -11.76
N LEU A 126 14.10 -10.68 -11.81
CA LEU A 126 13.72 -12.09 -11.71
C LEU A 126 13.09 -12.41 -10.35
N VAL A 127 13.74 -12.02 -9.26
CA VAL A 127 13.21 -12.24 -7.89
C VAL A 127 11.83 -11.62 -7.75
N LEU A 128 11.65 -10.39 -8.23
CA LEU A 128 10.40 -9.68 -8.11
C LEU A 128 9.29 -10.32 -8.95
N ASN A 129 9.57 -10.65 -10.22
CA ASN A 129 8.58 -11.20 -11.15
C ASN A 129 8.27 -12.68 -10.92
N CYS A 130 9.21 -13.45 -10.38
CA CYS A 130 9.01 -14.87 -10.05
C CYS A 130 8.47 -15.10 -8.64
N SER A 131 8.15 -14.03 -7.88
CA SER A 131 7.51 -14.17 -6.57
C SER A 131 6.10 -14.75 -6.71
N ALA A 132 5.66 -15.52 -5.72
CA ALA A 132 4.31 -16.11 -5.70
C ALA A 132 3.21 -15.05 -5.87
N ASP A 133 3.38 -13.89 -5.22
CA ASP A 133 2.45 -12.77 -5.30
C ASP A 133 2.39 -12.17 -6.71
N SER A 134 3.54 -11.98 -7.36
CA SER A 134 3.60 -11.45 -8.73
C SER A 134 2.94 -12.39 -9.74
N ILE A 135 3.15 -13.69 -9.59
CA ILE A 135 2.50 -14.71 -10.42
C ILE A 135 0.99 -14.71 -10.20
N ALA A 136 0.54 -14.70 -8.93
CA ALA A 136 -0.89 -14.64 -8.61
C ALA A 136 -1.53 -13.37 -9.16
N PHE A 137 -0.84 -12.25 -9.04
CA PHE A 137 -1.32 -10.97 -9.55
C PHE A 137 -1.40 -10.91 -11.07
N SER A 138 -0.39 -11.45 -11.77
CA SER A 138 -0.38 -11.59 -13.23
C SER A 138 -1.58 -12.42 -13.73
N ARG A 139 -1.93 -13.50 -13.02
CA ARG A 139 -3.12 -14.32 -13.33
C ARG A 139 -4.42 -13.52 -13.21
N ILE A 140 -4.57 -12.74 -12.15
CA ILE A 140 -5.75 -11.88 -11.94
C ILE A 140 -5.81 -10.81 -13.03
N LEU A 141 -4.70 -10.18 -13.35
CA LEU A 141 -4.60 -9.20 -14.43
C LEU A 141 -5.05 -9.78 -15.77
N THR A 142 -4.52 -10.93 -16.13
CA THR A 142 -4.89 -11.62 -17.39
C THR A 142 -6.36 -11.98 -17.41
N ALA A 143 -6.91 -12.51 -16.32
CA ALA A 143 -8.33 -12.86 -16.21
C ALA A 143 -9.25 -11.63 -16.30
N GLN A 144 -8.79 -10.48 -15.83
CA GLN A 144 -9.58 -9.24 -15.79
C GLN A 144 -9.24 -8.26 -16.93
N ALA A 145 -8.29 -8.59 -17.83
CA ALA A 145 -7.84 -7.68 -18.91
C ALA A 145 -8.98 -7.18 -19.81
N ILE A 146 -9.98 -8.03 -20.07
CA ILE A 146 -11.16 -7.66 -20.87
C ILE A 146 -12.04 -6.66 -20.12
N ASN A 147 -12.15 -6.82 -18.80
CA ASN A 147 -13.02 -5.99 -17.95
C ASN A 147 -12.35 -4.67 -17.54
N PHE A 148 -11.03 -4.59 -17.65
CA PHE A 148 -10.20 -3.44 -17.22
C PHE A 148 -9.22 -3.03 -18.32
N PRO A 149 -9.69 -2.55 -19.49
CA PRO A 149 -8.81 -2.13 -20.59
C PRO A 149 -7.91 -0.94 -20.18
N GLU A 150 -8.33 -0.14 -19.21
CA GLU A 150 -7.53 0.93 -18.61
C GLU A 150 -6.27 0.43 -17.92
N VAL A 151 -6.25 -0.82 -17.45
CA VAL A 151 -5.08 -1.41 -16.78
C VAL A 151 -3.98 -1.73 -17.80
N ALA A 152 -4.35 -2.22 -18.98
CA ALA A 152 -3.40 -2.41 -20.06
C ALA A 152 -2.73 -1.07 -20.46
N LYS A 153 -3.51 0.02 -20.48
CA LYS A 153 -2.97 1.38 -20.69
C LYS A 153 -2.05 1.82 -19.56
N LEU A 154 -2.41 1.55 -18.30
CA LEU A 154 -1.55 1.90 -17.16
C LEU A 154 -0.18 1.23 -17.22
N ALA A 155 -0.11 -0.05 -17.58
CA ALA A 155 1.16 -0.76 -17.74
C ALA A 155 2.03 -0.13 -18.86
N VAL A 156 1.40 0.35 -19.92
CA VAL A 156 2.06 1.06 -21.02
C VAL A 156 2.42 2.49 -20.61
N ASP A 157 1.49 3.25 -20.05
CA ASP A 157 1.67 4.67 -19.72
C ASP A 157 2.67 4.88 -18.57
N GLU A 158 2.68 4.05 -17.55
CA GLU A 158 3.64 4.13 -16.45
C GLU A 158 5.01 3.51 -16.80
N GLY A 159 5.04 2.52 -17.69
CA GLY A 159 6.27 1.89 -18.14
C GLY A 159 7.02 2.74 -19.18
N TRP A 160 6.32 3.36 -20.12
CA TRP A 160 6.94 4.06 -21.26
C TRP A 160 6.92 5.59 -21.13
N SER A 161 5.90 6.19 -20.50
CA SER A 161 5.79 7.65 -20.46
C SER A 161 6.74 8.34 -19.49
N LYS A 162 7.32 7.62 -18.53
CA LYS A 162 8.41 8.16 -17.70
C LYS A 162 9.76 8.16 -18.42
N ALA A 163 9.93 7.30 -19.41
CA ALA A 163 11.14 7.29 -20.26
C ALA A 163 11.14 8.43 -21.28
N ASP A 164 9.95 8.84 -21.76
CA ASP A 164 9.80 9.76 -22.89
C ASP A 164 9.64 11.24 -22.50
N ARG A 165 9.48 11.57 -21.23
CA ARG A 165 9.26 12.95 -20.75
C ARG A 165 10.53 13.80 -20.60
N LYS A 166 11.68 13.34 -21.12
CA LYS A 166 12.97 14.07 -21.07
C LYS A 166 13.71 14.10 -22.42
N SER A 167 12.97 14.11 -23.54
CA SER A 167 13.54 14.53 -24.83
C SER A 167 13.10 15.93 -25.17
#